data_f987cf0cdaef9a93f3da3b4813ee060c
#
_entry.id   f987cf0cdaef9a93f3da3b4813ee060c
#
_cell.length_a   1.000
_cell.length_b   1.000
_cell.length_c   1.000
_cell.angle_alpha   90.00
_cell.angle_beta   90.00
_cell.angle_gamma   90.00
#
_symmetry.space_group_name_H-M   'P 1'
#
loop_
_entity.id
_entity.type
_entity.pdbx_description
1 polymer ?
#
loop_
_entity_poly.entity_id
_entity_poly.type
_entity_poly.pdbx_seq_one_letter_code
_entity_poly.pdbx_strand_id
1 'polypeptide(L)'
;GAGKTVWILGNLFQSIDNGLIRGEDVIYFNEDDGARGVIQKAKLGDQRGMTMVTLSNSNDPSLKNTEDALRLLNLIRMEGEADGKIVICDTLKKFAPVLNKGDMRNVLHVFREFAASGGTVILLGHCNKHRTLDGRLVYEGVGDLKADVDNMFGLDPLNDKYAAYQEL
;
A
#
# COMPACT_ATOMS: atom_id res chain seq x y z
N GLY A 1 4.43 -11.64 10.21
CA GLY A 1 3.36 -10.88 9.55
C GLY A 1 2.34 -11.78 8.88
N ALA A 2 1.14 -11.27 8.58
CA ALA A 2 0.06 -12.06 7.95
C ALA A 2 0.24 -12.32 6.43
N GLY A 3 1.42 -12.04 5.86
CA GLY A 3 1.68 -12.25 4.43
C GLY A 3 1.02 -11.24 3.47
N LYS A 4 0.52 -10.11 3.98
CA LYS A 4 -0.16 -9.08 3.15
C LYS A 4 0.64 -8.63 1.95
N THR A 5 1.89 -8.25 2.16
CA THR A 5 2.82 -7.81 1.12
C THR A 5 3.06 -8.90 0.08
N VAL A 6 3.30 -10.15 0.52
CA VAL A 6 3.52 -11.29 -0.38
C VAL A 6 2.26 -11.57 -1.19
N TRP A 7 1.09 -11.53 -0.56
CA TRP A 7 -0.18 -11.76 -1.23
C TRP A 7 -0.46 -10.70 -2.30
N ILE A 8 -0.30 -9.40 -1.96
CA ILE A 8 -0.58 -8.32 -2.92
C ILE A 8 0.42 -8.31 -4.07
N LEU A 9 1.73 -8.44 -3.78
CA LEU A 9 2.76 -8.47 -4.82
C LEU A 9 2.64 -9.71 -5.71
N GLY A 10 2.32 -10.88 -5.13
CA GLY A 10 2.12 -12.11 -5.92
C GLY A 10 0.98 -11.96 -6.93
N ASN A 11 -0.18 -11.46 -6.49
CA ASN A 11 -1.32 -11.21 -7.39
C ASN A 11 -0.99 -10.13 -8.43
N LEU A 12 -0.29 -9.06 -8.03
CA LEU A 12 0.07 -7.98 -8.92
C LEU A 12 1.04 -8.45 -10.01
N PHE A 13 2.10 -9.16 -9.62
CA PHE A 13 3.07 -9.72 -10.58
C PHE A 13 2.40 -10.68 -11.54
N GLN A 14 1.54 -11.57 -11.06
CA GLN A 14 0.78 -12.47 -11.91
C GLN A 14 -0.13 -11.72 -12.89
N SER A 15 -0.78 -10.65 -12.43
CA SER A 15 -1.65 -9.83 -13.28
C SER A 15 -0.87 -9.09 -14.35
N ILE A 16 0.34 -8.59 -14.03
CA ILE A 16 1.23 -7.95 -15.00
C ILE A 16 1.76 -8.99 -16.00
N ASP A 17 2.26 -10.11 -15.51
CA ASP A 17 2.83 -11.19 -16.34
C ASP A 17 1.78 -11.78 -17.31
N ASN A 18 0.50 -11.75 -16.93
CA ASN A 18 -0.63 -12.15 -17.77
C ASN A 18 -1.17 -11.03 -18.68
N GLY A 19 -0.61 -9.82 -18.63
CA GLY A 19 -1.03 -8.69 -19.46
C GLY A 19 -2.37 -8.04 -19.04
N LEU A 20 -2.87 -8.33 -17.82
CA LEU A 20 -4.11 -7.73 -17.29
C LEU A 20 -3.87 -6.32 -16.76
N ILE A 21 -2.66 -6.03 -16.32
CA ILE A 21 -2.22 -4.74 -15.78
C ILE A 21 -0.89 -4.39 -16.45
N ARG A 22 -0.67 -3.13 -16.78
CA ARG A 22 0.65 -2.66 -17.23
C ARG A 22 1.48 -2.28 -16.01
N GLY A 23 2.74 -2.72 -15.96
CA GLY A 23 3.63 -2.40 -14.85
C GLY A 23 3.84 -0.90 -14.67
N GLU A 24 3.92 -0.15 -15.76
CA GLU A 24 4.07 1.32 -15.78
C GLU A 24 2.90 2.09 -15.14
N ASP A 25 1.77 1.41 -14.93
CA ASP A 25 0.63 1.99 -14.22
C ASP A 25 0.68 1.75 -12.72
N VAL A 26 1.68 1.02 -12.22
CA VAL A 26 1.80 0.67 -10.81
C VAL A 26 2.88 1.50 -10.11
N ILE A 27 2.46 2.19 -9.05
CA ILE A 27 3.33 2.93 -8.12
C ILE A 27 3.27 2.26 -6.76
N TYR A 28 4.38 1.72 -6.28
CA TYR A 28 4.46 1.00 -5.01
C TYR A 28 5.36 1.74 -4.01
N PHE A 29 4.76 2.28 -2.97
CA PHE A 29 5.46 2.89 -1.85
C PHE A 29 5.80 1.82 -0.81
N ASN A 30 7.10 1.53 -0.64
CA ASN A 30 7.62 0.48 0.24
C ASN A 30 8.30 1.11 1.46
N GLU A 31 7.57 1.23 2.57
CA GLU A 31 8.08 1.84 3.81
C GLU A 31 8.24 0.85 4.97
N ASP A 32 7.86 -0.41 4.80
CA ASP A 32 7.89 -1.41 5.90
C ASP A 32 9.17 -2.25 5.92
N ASP A 33 9.89 -2.34 4.80
CA ASP A 33 11.06 -3.20 4.67
C ASP A 33 12.36 -2.56 5.15
N GLY A 34 13.27 -3.40 5.62
CA GLY A 34 14.69 -3.06 5.72
C GLY A 34 15.37 -3.07 4.34
N ALA A 35 16.61 -2.54 4.28
CA ALA A 35 17.36 -2.32 3.03
C ALA A 35 17.39 -3.52 2.08
N ARG A 36 17.57 -4.75 2.61
CA ARG A 36 17.60 -5.98 1.79
C ARG A 36 16.25 -6.27 1.12
N GLY A 37 15.16 -6.12 1.86
CA GLY A 37 13.80 -6.33 1.32
C GLY A 37 13.44 -5.29 0.27
N VAL A 38 13.81 -4.02 0.48
CA VAL A 38 13.64 -2.94 -0.50
C VAL A 38 14.33 -3.30 -1.81
N ILE A 39 15.62 -3.71 -1.77
CA ILE A 39 16.39 -4.05 -2.98
C ILE A 39 15.76 -5.23 -3.73
N GLN A 40 15.34 -6.28 -3.02
CA GLN A 40 14.73 -7.45 -3.65
C GLN A 40 13.40 -7.10 -4.33
N LYS A 41 12.53 -6.37 -3.65
CA LYS A 41 11.25 -5.95 -4.21
C LYS A 41 11.43 -4.99 -5.39
N ALA A 42 12.35 -4.00 -5.27
CA ALA A 42 12.66 -3.08 -6.35
C ALA A 42 13.08 -3.82 -7.62
N LYS A 43 14.02 -4.77 -7.51
CA LYS A 43 14.45 -5.59 -8.65
C LYS A 43 13.30 -6.36 -9.31
N LEU A 44 12.39 -6.93 -8.53
CA LEU A 44 11.23 -7.68 -9.07
C LEU A 44 10.19 -6.75 -9.71
N GLY A 45 10.02 -5.56 -9.15
CA GLY A 45 9.14 -4.52 -9.71
C GLY A 45 9.70 -3.94 -11.01
N ASP A 46 10.99 -3.56 -11.01
CA ASP A 46 11.68 -3.02 -12.19
C ASP A 46 11.62 -3.96 -13.40
N GLN A 47 11.77 -5.28 -13.17
CA GLN A 47 11.65 -6.30 -14.23
C GLN A 47 10.26 -6.30 -14.90
N ARG A 48 9.25 -5.72 -14.24
CA ARG A 48 7.86 -5.62 -14.71
C ARG A 48 7.45 -4.20 -15.07
N GLY A 49 8.38 -3.27 -15.05
CA GLY A 49 8.13 -1.85 -15.36
C GLY A 49 7.41 -1.06 -14.26
N MET A 50 7.33 -1.60 -13.03
CA MET A 50 6.69 -0.91 -11.91
C MET A 50 7.58 0.21 -11.36
N THR A 51 6.96 1.30 -10.90
CA THR A 51 7.64 2.33 -10.14
C THR A 51 7.67 1.94 -8.65
N MET A 52 8.86 1.60 -8.15
CA MET A 52 9.10 1.23 -6.75
C MET A 52 9.73 2.39 -6.00
N VAL A 53 9.06 2.90 -4.97
CA VAL A 53 9.50 4.07 -4.19
C VAL A 53 9.69 3.69 -2.73
N THR A 54 10.81 4.13 -2.15
CA THR A 54 11.04 4.13 -0.70
C THR A 54 11.39 5.56 -0.29
N LEU A 55 10.45 6.26 0.33
CA LEU A 55 10.58 7.69 0.64
C LEU A 55 11.79 7.99 1.52
N SER A 56 11.98 7.19 2.58
CA SER A 56 13.09 7.34 3.53
C SER A 56 14.48 7.19 2.90
N ASN A 57 14.60 6.51 1.77
CA ASN A 57 15.85 6.23 1.05
C ASN A 57 15.79 6.61 -0.43
N SER A 58 14.86 7.47 -0.82
CA SER A 58 14.74 7.92 -2.20
C SER A 58 15.97 8.71 -2.63
N ASN A 59 16.50 8.45 -3.83
CA ASN A 59 17.51 9.26 -4.46
C ASN A 59 16.94 10.52 -5.12
N ASP A 60 15.62 10.54 -5.33
CA ASP A 60 14.93 11.71 -5.89
C ASP A 60 14.74 12.77 -4.80
N PRO A 61 15.29 13.98 -4.94
CA PRO A 61 15.13 15.05 -3.97
C PRO A 61 13.69 15.56 -3.85
N SER A 62 12.85 15.34 -4.85
CA SER A 62 11.43 15.73 -4.86
C SER A 62 10.50 14.72 -4.20
N LEU A 63 11.02 13.57 -3.71
CA LEU A 63 10.23 12.46 -3.19
C LEU A 63 10.88 11.85 -1.94
N LYS A 64 10.86 12.59 -0.83
CA LYS A 64 11.56 12.26 0.42
C LYS A 64 10.63 11.87 1.58
N ASN A 65 9.38 12.25 1.52
CA ASN A 65 8.43 12.09 2.62
C ASN A 65 7.00 11.90 2.09
N THR A 66 6.08 11.66 3.01
CA THR A 66 4.65 11.46 2.68
C THR A 66 4.03 12.66 1.94
N GLU A 67 4.39 13.89 2.31
CA GLU A 67 3.85 15.09 1.64
C GLU A 67 4.27 15.15 0.18
N ASP A 68 5.50 14.78 -0.12
CA ASP A 68 6.00 14.68 -1.50
C ASP A 68 5.25 13.61 -2.29
N ALA A 69 4.99 12.44 -1.67
CA ALA A 69 4.20 11.38 -2.29
C ALA A 69 2.76 11.84 -2.58
N LEU A 70 2.11 12.52 -1.63
CA LEU A 70 0.77 13.07 -1.83
C LEU A 70 0.75 14.16 -2.89
N ARG A 71 1.80 14.97 -2.98
CA ARG A 71 1.97 15.98 -4.04
C ARG A 71 2.10 15.31 -5.41
N LEU A 72 2.89 14.25 -5.52
CA LEU A 72 3.01 13.46 -6.76
C LEU A 72 1.65 12.92 -7.21
N LEU A 73 0.87 12.32 -6.30
CA LEU A 73 -0.47 11.80 -6.64
C LEU A 73 -1.42 12.91 -7.09
N ASN A 74 -1.36 14.08 -6.45
CA ASN A 74 -2.14 15.22 -6.88
C ASN A 74 -1.72 15.73 -8.28
N LEU A 75 -0.44 15.75 -8.60
CA LEU A 75 0.04 16.13 -9.93
C LEU A 75 -0.47 15.16 -11.00
N ILE A 76 -0.32 13.85 -10.80
CA ILE A 76 -0.85 12.81 -11.71
C ILE A 76 -2.36 13.01 -11.93
N ARG A 77 -3.11 13.29 -10.86
CA ARG A 77 -4.54 13.56 -10.95
C ARG A 77 -4.86 14.85 -11.75
N MET A 78 -4.14 15.93 -11.48
CA MET A 78 -4.36 17.22 -12.15
C MET A 78 -4.01 17.18 -13.65
N GLU A 79 -3.06 16.33 -14.03
CA GLU A 79 -2.69 16.07 -15.41
C GLU A 79 -3.65 15.12 -16.14
N GLY A 80 -4.65 14.59 -15.42
CA GLY A 80 -5.63 13.63 -15.97
C GLY A 80 -5.10 12.23 -16.19
N GLU A 81 -3.96 11.89 -15.57
CA GLU A 81 -3.26 10.61 -15.74
C GLU A 81 -3.57 9.58 -14.65
N ALA A 82 -4.54 9.85 -13.77
CA ALA A 82 -4.88 8.94 -12.67
C ALA A 82 -5.67 7.71 -13.14
N ASP A 83 -6.39 7.81 -14.26
CA ASP A 83 -7.21 6.71 -14.77
C ASP A 83 -6.36 5.46 -15.10
N GLY A 84 -6.76 4.33 -14.53
CA GLY A 84 -6.04 3.06 -14.66
C GLY A 84 -4.76 2.92 -13.84
N LYS A 85 -4.29 3.98 -13.14
CA LYS A 85 -3.12 3.89 -12.24
C LYS A 85 -3.47 3.14 -10.96
N ILE A 86 -2.51 2.37 -10.45
CA ILE A 86 -2.61 1.60 -9.21
C ILE A 86 -1.52 2.09 -8.25
N VAL A 87 -1.94 2.62 -7.12
CA VAL A 87 -1.05 3.09 -6.04
C VAL A 87 -1.13 2.12 -4.87
N ILE A 88 0.02 1.66 -4.37
CA ILE A 88 0.09 0.76 -3.22
C ILE A 88 0.93 1.40 -2.13
N CYS A 89 0.39 1.50 -0.91
CA CYS A 89 1.11 1.98 0.27
C CYS A 89 1.37 0.82 1.24
N ASP A 90 2.60 0.36 1.30
CA ASP A 90 3.09 -0.68 2.21
C ASP A 90 4.13 -0.07 3.17
N THR A 91 3.73 0.34 4.34
CA THR A 91 2.44 0.19 5.03
C THR A 91 1.83 1.54 5.37
N LEU A 92 0.50 1.61 5.48
CA LEU A 92 -0.24 2.83 5.81
C LEU A 92 0.29 3.52 7.08
N LYS A 93 0.65 2.76 8.12
CA LYS A 93 1.20 3.26 9.38
C LYS A 93 2.48 4.09 9.22
N LYS A 94 3.30 3.76 8.23
CA LYS A 94 4.53 4.48 7.90
C LYS A 94 4.27 5.67 6.99
N PHE A 95 3.22 5.56 6.18
CA PHE A 95 2.82 6.59 5.25
C PHE A 95 2.04 7.72 5.93
N ALA A 96 1.27 7.40 6.98
CA ALA A 96 0.52 8.38 7.75
C ALA A 96 0.48 8.00 9.23
N PRO A 97 0.53 9.00 10.15
CA PRO A 97 0.38 8.73 11.57
C PRO A 97 -1.07 8.30 11.87
N VAL A 98 -1.31 6.98 11.84
CA VAL A 98 -2.64 6.36 11.99
C VAL A 98 -3.37 6.70 13.30
N LEU A 99 -2.67 7.28 14.26
CA LEU A 99 -3.24 7.74 15.54
C LEU A 99 -3.62 9.23 15.53
N ASN A 100 -3.18 9.99 14.54
CA ASN A 100 -3.54 11.41 14.38
C ASN A 100 -4.67 11.54 13.35
N LYS A 101 -5.88 11.86 13.84
CA LYS A 101 -7.08 11.97 12.98
C LYS A 101 -6.96 13.05 11.90
N GLY A 102 -6.31 14.17 12.20
CA GLY A 102 -6.15 15.28 11.26
C GLY A 102 -5.28 14.90 10.08
N ASP A 103 -4.10 14.37 10.34
CA ASP A 103 -3.14 13.98 9.32
C ASP A 103 -3.67 12.82 8.49
N MET A 104 -4.30 11.83 9.14
CA MET A 104 -4.93 10.71 8.44
C MET A 104 -6.05 11.17 7.49
N ARG A 105 -6.89 12.11 7.92
CA ARG A 105 -7.96 12.66 7.07
C ARG A 105 -7.40 13.32 5.81
N ASN A 106 -6.32 14.08 5.92
CA ASN A 106 -5.69 14.73 4.77
C ASN A 106 -5.12 13.70 3.78
N VAL A 107 -4.47 12.66 4.28
CA VAL A 107 -3.94 11.56 3.45
C VAL A 107 -5.08 10.82 2.73
N LEU A 108 -6.13 10.44 3.46
CA LEU A 108 -7.28 9.74 2.90
C LEU A 108 -8.04 10.60 1.90
N HIS A 109 -8.10 11.91 2.12
CA HIS A 109 -8.72 12.83 1.16
C HIS A 109 -8.00 12.79 -0.20
N VAL A 110 -6.67 12.88 -0.22
CA VAL A 110 -5.88 12.79 -1.47
C VAL A 110 -6.10 11.45 -2.16
N PHE A 111 -6.12 10.35 -1.40
CA PHE A 111 -6.36 9.01 -1.96
C PHE A 111 -7.76 8.87 -2.56
N ARG A 112 -8.78 9.42 -1.92
CA ARG A 112 -10.16 9.42 -2.45
C ARG A 112 -10.30 10.26 -3.71
N GLU A 113 -9.67 11.43 -3.76
CA GLU A 113 -9.63 12.27 -4.96
C GLU A 113 -8.93 11.54 -6.12
N PHE A 114 -7.83 10.83 -5.83
CA PHE A 114 -7.12 10.03 -6.82
C PHE A 114 -7.99 8.87 -7.34
N ALA A 115 -8.69 8.17 -6.44
CA ALA A 115 -9.61 7.09 -6.81
C ALA A 115 -10.82 7.62 -7.60
N ALA A 116 -11.38 8.78 -7.21
CA ALA A 116 -12.47 9.43 -7.94
C ALA A 116 -12.08 9.86 -9.37
N SER A 117 -10.78 10.00 -9.64
CA SER A 117 -10.22 10.31 -10.97
C SER A 117 -9.88 9.04 -11.78
N GLY A 118 -10.40 7.86 -11.40
CA GLY A 118 -10.20 6.58 -12.11
C GLY A 118 -9.00 5.75 -11.63
N GLY A 119 -8.24 6.21 -10.66
CA GLY A 119 -7.14 5.46 -10.05
C GLY A 119 -7.62 4.41 -9.06
N THR A 120 -6.71 3.52 -8.67
CA THR A 120 -6.93 2.53 -7.60
C THR A 120 -5.89 2.74 -6.51
N VAL A 121 -6.33 2.80 -5.24
CA VAL A 121 -5.43 2.92 -4.10
C VAL A 121 -5.57 1.70 -3.19
N ILE A 122 -4.46 1.01 -2.93
CA ILE A 122 -4.39 -0.15 -2.06
C ILE A 122 -3.55 0.18 -0.83
N LEU A 123 -4.17 0.12 0.35
CA LEU A 123 -3.53 0.46 1.62
C LEU A 123 -3.29 -0.82 2.43
N LEU A 124 -2.03 -1.14 2.72
CA LEU A 124 -1.67 -2.26 3.57
C LEU A 124 -1.59 -1.78 5.03
N GLY A 125 -2.54 -2.24 5.84
CA GLY A 125 -2.62 -1.91 7.26
C GLY A 125 -2.24 -3.08 8.17
N HIS A 126 -2.01 -2.80 9.45
CA HIS A 126 -1.83 -3.82 10.48
C HIS A 126 -3.14 -4.05 11.23
N CYS A 127 -3.28 -5.25 11.80
CA CYS A 127 -4.32 -5.54 12.77
C CYS A 127 -3.73 -5.50 14.19
N ASN A 128 -4.55 -5.15 15.15
CA ASN A 128 -4.22 -5.24 16.57
C ASN A 128 -3.94 -6.72 16.94
N LYS A 129 -3.07 -6.92 17.93
CA LYS A 129 -2.82 -8.26 18.48
C LYS A 129 -4.03 -8.84 19.19
N HIS A 130 -4.91 -7.97 19.69
CA HIS A 130 -6.15 -8.38 20.37
C HIS A 130 -7.28 -8.50 19.34
N ARG A 131 -8.06 -9.55 19.50
CA ARG A 131 -9.29 -9.78 18.72
C ARG A 131 -10.49 -9.28 19.52
N THR A 132 -11.61 -9.10 18.85
CA THR A 132 -12.90 -8.92 19.51
C THR A 132 -13.32 -10.18 20.29
N LEU A 133 -14.32 -10.07 21.17
CA LEU A 133 -14.84 -11.21 21.96
C LEU A 133 -15.34 -12.37 21.07
N ASP A 134 -15.80 -12.07 19.86
CA ASP A 134 -16.24 -13.02 18.84
C ASP A 134 -15.10 -13.48 17.91
N GLY A 135 -13.83 -13.17 18.25
CA GLY A 135 -12.64 -13.66 17.56
C GLY A 135 -12.25 -12.91 16.29
N ARG A 136 -12.93 -11.80 15.92
CA ARG A 136 -12.64 -11.05 14.70
C ARG A 136 -11.36 -10.22 14.81
N LEU A 137 -10.69 -10.04 13.68
CA LEU A 137 -9.56 -9.12 13.55
C LEU A 137 -10.00 -7.68 13.79
N VAL A 138 -9.20 -6.94 14.56
CA VAL A 138 -9.37 -5.50 14.75
C VAL A 138 -8.23 -4.80 14.05
N TYR A 139 -8.52 -3.97 13.04
CA TYR A 139 -7.49 -3.18 12.36
C TYR A 139 -6.86 -2.14 13.31
N GLU A 140 -5.59 -1.84 13.09
CA GLU A 140 -4.86 -0.79 13.81
C GLU A 140 -5.12 0.56 13.11
N GLY A 141 -5.77 1.50 13.79
CA GLY A 141 -6.02 2.84 13.26
C GLY A 141 -7.20 3.55 13.91
N VAL A 142 -7.45 4.76 13.47
CA VAL A 142 -8.63 5.55 13.89
C VAL A 142 -9.91 4.91 13.35
N GLY A 143 -10.97 4.94 14.16
CA GLY A 143 -12.25 4.27 13.85
C GLY A 143 -12.88 4.64 12.51
N ASP A 144 -12.55 5.82 12.00
CA ASP A 144 -13.12 6.38 10.77
C ASP A 144 -12.52 5.76 9.48
N LEU A 145 -11.34 5.08 9.56
CA LEU A 145 -10.69 4.51 8.37
C LEU A 145 -11.62 3.57 7.59
N LYS A 146 -12.40 2.75 8.29
CA LYS A 146 -13.35 1.83 7.64
C LYS A 146 -14.45 2.55 6.85
N ALA A 147 -14.83 3.74 7.28
CA ALA A 147 -15.84 4.56 6.60
C ALA A 147 -15.26 5.30 5.39
N ASP A 148 -13.94 5.43 5.32
CA ASP A 148 -13.23 6.19 4.28
C ASP A 148 -12.69 5.31 3.13
N VAL A 149 -12.85 3.99 3.19
CA VAL A 149 -12.43 3.06 2.14
C VAL A 149 -13.63 2.34 1.53
N ASP A 150 -13.59 2.07 0.23
CA ASP A 150 -14.68 1.38 -0.47
C ASP A 150 -14.78 -0.09 -0.03
N ASN A 151 -13.62 -0.73 0.20
CA ASN A 151 -13.53 -2.14 0.62
C ASN A 151 -12.42 -2.33 1.64
N MET A 152 -12.64 -3.22 2.61
CA MET A 152 -11.64 -3.62 3.60
C MET A 152 -11.59 -5.14 3.71
N PHE A 153 -10.42 -5.72 3.50
CA PHE A 153 -10.18 -7.16 3.60
C PHE A 153 -9.25 -7.46 4.78
N GLY A 154 -9.61 -8.45 5.57
CA GLY A 154 -8.75 -8.99 6.64
C GLY A 154 -8.08 -10.28 6.17
N LEU A 155 -6.75 -10.34 6.23
CA LEU A 155 -6.00 -11.59 6.05
C LEU A 155 -5.76 -12.20 7.42
N ASP A 156 -6.38 -13.35 7.67
CA ASP A 156 -6.28 -14.09 8.91
C ASP A 156 -5.61 -15.45 8.65
N PRO A 157 -4.46 -15.77 9.26
CA PRO A 157 -3.89 -17.11 9.13
C PRO A 157 -4.84 -18.13 9.75
N LEU A 158 -5.28 -19.09 8.94
CA LEU A 158 -6.24 -20.14 9.36
C LEU A 158 -5.69 -21.09 10.43
N ASN A 159 -4.36 -21.20 10.57
CA ASN A 159 -3.68 -22.03 11.58
C ASN A 159 -2.25 -21.55 11.78
N ASP A 160 -1.73 -21.62 13.01
CA ASP A 160 -0.30 -21.37 13.32
C ASP A 160 0.66 -22.29 12.56
N LYS A 161 0.19 -23.48 12.12
CA LYS A 161 0.96 -24.40 11.26
C LYS A 161 1.31 -23.82 9.89
N TYR A 162 0.54 -22.89 9.34
CA TYR A 162 0.83 -22.25 8.06
C TYR A 162 1.70 -20.99 8.19
N ALA A 163 1.85 -20.44 9.39
CA ALA A 163 2.76 -19.32 9.64
C ALA A 163 4.22 -19.68 9.30
N ALA A 164 4.61 -20.95 9.48
CA ALA A 164 5.96 -21.45 9.17
C ALA A 164 6.29 -21.49 7.66
N TYR A 165 5.30 -21.51 6.78
CA TYR A 165 5.52 -21.51 5.33
C TYR A 165 5.58 -20.10 4.71
N GLN A 166 5.41 -19.04 5.52
CA GLN A 166 5.45 -17.65 5.08
C GLN A 166 6.86 -17.02 5.21
N GLU A 167 7.86 -17.77 5.68
CA GLU A 167 9.25 -17.32 5.85
C GLU A 167 10.21 -17.78 4.72
N LEU A 168 9.68 -18.24 3.60
CA LEU A 168 10.45 -18.55 2.40
C LEU A 168 10.32 -17.40 1.37
#